data_63a03ab24bd2bf9c64f3f9efd2b2c8a9
#
_entry.id   63a03ab24bd2bf9c64f3f9efd2b2c8a9
#
_cell.length_a   1.000
_cell.length_b   1.000
_cell.length_c   1.000
_cell.angle_alpha   90.00
_cell.angle_beta   90.00
_cell.angle_gamma   90.00
#
_symmetry.space_group_name_H-M   'P 1'
#
loop_
_entity.id
_entity.type
_entity.pdbx_description
1 polymer ?
#
loop_
_entity_poly.entity_id
_entity_poly.type
_entity_poly.pdbx_seq_one_letter_code
_entity_poly.pdbx_strand_id
1 'polypeptide(L)'
;MLNGKLDFRSDTITEPTEEMREAMARAKVGDDGREGDPTVRELEEYSAQLLGKEAALFVISGTMGNLVSILAHTRHGQEAILERDAHIFWTEVAGISAVGGLLVNRVAGTDGIMAPGDVEAAIRIAKLHFPETGLICLENTHNMAGGTVWSVAQMAAVKAVAERHGIPVHLDGARIFNAAVALGVPAKEIAAQTDSATFCLSKGLSAPVGSIIVGTKKFIEVAKKKRQMLGGTTRQGGVIAAAGLVAVRTMIERLAEDHALARALAERLRPIPGLDVDLRTVQTNIVRTKVSGLGVPAAKVAELLAQRNVYVLAQQADTLRWLTHRHVTKADVDAAAVVMAKVAEELHG
;
A
#
# COMPACT_ATOMS: atom_id res chain seq x y z
N MET A 1 -14.49 -13.18 12.56
CA MET A 1 -14.60 -12.26 13.72
C MET A 1 -13.27 -12.26 14.45
N LEU A 2 -12.71 -11.11 14.76
CA LEU A 2 -11.43 -10.94 15.47
C LEU A 2 -11.49 -11.38 16.95
N ASN A 3 -12.29 -12.38 17.29
CA ASN A 3 -12.49 -12.93 18.65
C ASN A 3 -12.75 -11.87 19.73
N GLY A 4 -13.52 -10.84 19.43
CA GLY A 4 -13.83 -9.73 20.33
C GLY A 4 -12.69 -8.73 20.55
N LYS A 5 -11.61 -8.82 19.79
CA LYS A 5 -10.48 -7.86 19.84
C LYS A 5 -10.79 -6.59 19.07
N LEU A 6 -10.44 -5.45 19.65
CA LEU A 6 -10.42 -4.16 18.97
C LEU A 6 -9.08 -4.02 18.25
N ASP A 7 -8.98 -4.53 17.02
CA ASP A 7 -7.72 -4.67 16.33
C ASP A 7 -7.55 -3.61 15.23
N PHE A 8 -6.74 -2.61 15.51
CA PHE A 8 -6.39 -1.50 14.62
C PHE A 8 -4.96 -1.62 14.07
N ARG A 9 -4.35 -2.80 14.10
CA ARG A 9 -2.94 -2.97 13.68
C ARG A 9 -2.76 -2.80 12.19
N SER A 10 -3.65 -3.39 11.37
CA SER A 10 -3.52 -3.38 9.91
C SER A 10 -4.82 -3.80 9.24
N ASP A 11 -5.07 -3.27 8.04
CA ASP A 11 -6.11 -3.77 7.13
C ASP A 11 -5.77 -5.13 6.46
N THR A 12 -4.56 -5.62 6.66
CA THR A 12 -4.15 -6.98 6.22
C THR A 12 -4.76 -8.11 7.05
N ILE A 13 -5.39 -7.77 8.18
CA ILE A 13 -6.09 -8.76 9.03
C ILE A 13 -7.55 -8.97 8.61
N THR A 14 -8.00 -8.26 7.58
CA THR A 14 -9.36 -8.44 7.07
C THR A 14 -9.53 -9.85 6.51
N GLU A 15 -10.66 -10.46 6.86
CA GLU A 15 -11.01 -11.79 6.38
C GLU A 15 -11.82 -11.71 5.08
N PRO A 16 -11.78 -12.74 4.22
CA PRO A 16 -12.66 -12.81 3.06
C PRO A 16 -14.14 -12.72 3.45
N THR A 17 -14.93 -12.05 2.61
CA THR A 17 -16.39 -12.05 2.77
C THR A 17 -16.96 -13.43 2.44
N GLU A 18 -18.22 -13.69 2.82
CA GLU A 18 -18.87 -14.94 2.46
C GLU A 18 -18.99 -15.10 0.94
N GLU A 19 -19.31 -14.04 0.23
CA GLU A 19 -19.33 -14.00 -1.23
C GLU A 19 -17.97 -14.38 -1.84
N MET A 20 -16.86 -13.89 -1.26
CA MET A 20 -15.52 -14.29 -1.68
C MET A 20 -15.27 -15.78 -1.46
N ARG A 21 -15.70 -16.33 -0.30
CA ARG A 21 -15.54 -17.75 0.02
C ARG A 21 -16.33 -18.64 -0.95
N GLU A 22 -17.55 -18.26 -1.27
CA GLU A 22 -18.36 -18.96 -2.27
C GLU A 22 -17.76 -18.87 -3.67
N ALA A 23 -17.27 -17.69 -4.08
CA ALA A 23 -16.60 -17.50 -5.37
C ALA A 23 -15.35 -18.39 -5.48
N MET A 24 -14.54 -18.47 -4.42
CA MET A 24 -13.37 -19.35 -4.35
C MET A 24 -13.74 -20.83 -4.50
N ALA A 25 -14.80 -21.26 -3.81
CA ALA A 25 -15.26 -22.66 -3.84
C ALA A 25 -15.79 -23.08 -5.22
N ARG A 26 -16.28 -22.13 -6.02
CA ARG A 26 -16.89 -22.38 -7.36
C ARG A 26 -16.03 -21.87 -8.52
N ALA A 27 -14.78 -21.45 -8.25
CA ALA A 27 -13.92 -20.89 -9.26
C ALA A 27 -13.65 -21.84 -10.43
N LYS A 28 -13.75 -21.34 -11.65
CA LYS A 28 -13.26 -22.06 -12.83
C LYS A 28 -11.74 -21.94 -12.85
N VAL A 29 -11.06 -23.05 -12.99
CA VAL A 29 -9.60 -23.10 -12.92
C VAL A 29 -8.97 -23.67 -14.19
N GLY A 30 -7.69 -23.34 -14.39
CA GLY A 30 -6.83 -23.84 -15.44
C GLY A 30 -5.37 -23.78 -14.98
N ASP A 31 -4.41 -24.13 -15.85
CA ASP A 31 -2.98 -24.02 -15.52
C ASP A 31 -2.46 -22.64 -15.96
N ASP A 32 -2.28 -21.72 -15.00
CA ASP A 32 -1.73 -20.37 -15.26
C ASP A 32 -0.34 -20.40 -15.92
N GLY A 33 0.42 -21.49 -15.73
CA GLY A 33 1.74 -21.67 -16.33
C GLY A 33 1.71 -22.23 -17.77
N ARG A 34 0.55 -22.60 -18.31
CA ARG A 34 0.38 -23.22 -19.64
C ARG A 34 -0.69 -22.52 -20.46
N GLU A 35 -1.90 -23.08 -20.51
CA GLU A 35 -3.03 -22.54 -21.28
C GLU A 35 -3.61 -21.26 -20.65
N GLY A 36 -3.29 -21.02 -19.39
CA GLY A 36 -3.83 -19.94 -18.57
C GLY A 36 -5.01 -20.39 -17.71
N ASP A 37 -5.17 -19.73 -16.58
CA ASP A 37 -6.32 -19.91 -15.70
C ASP A 37 -7.41 -18.90 -16.08
N PRO A 38 -8.65 -19.34 -16.38
CA PRO A 38 -9.70 -18.43 -16.87
C PRO A 38 -10.10 -17.36 -15.84
N THR A 39 -10.12 -17.71 -14.55
CA THR A 39 -10.50 -16.75 -13.50
C THR A 39 -9.38 -15.77 -13.20
N VAL A 40 -8.10 -16.19 -13.25
CA VAL A 40 -6.94 -15.28 -13.18
C VAL A 40 -6.97 -14.31 -14.33
N ARG A 41 -7.22 -14.79 -15.56
CA ARG A 41 -7.31 -13.93 -16.75
C ARG A 41 -8.42 -12.90 -16.62
N GLU A 42 -9.60 -13.30 -16.17
CA GLU A 42 -10.72 -12.38 -15.95
C GLU A 42 -10.37 -11.29 -14.93
N LEU A 43 -9.70 -11.65 -13.82
CA LEU A 43 -9.22 -10.69 -12.83
C LEU A 43 -8.19 -9.71 -13.41
N GLU A 44 -7.23 -10.23 -14.21
CA GLU A 44 -6.21 -9.42 -14.87
C GLU A 44 -6.84 -8.45 -15.87
N GLU A 45 -7.73 -8.91 -16.75
CA GLU A 45 -8.43 -8.08 -17.73
C GLU A 45 -9.28 -6.99 -17.06
N TYR A 46 -10.05 -7.36 -16.05
CA TYR A 46 -10.87 -6.40 -15.29
C TYR A 46 -9.99 -5.35 -14.60
N SER A 47 -8.89 -5.77 -13.97
CA SER A 47 -7.95 -4.87 -13.29
C SER A 47 -7.25 -3.91 -14.25
N ALA A 48 -6.87 -4.37 -15.43
CA ALA A 48 -6.30 -3.53 -16.48
C ALA A 48 -7.28 -2.44 -16.91
N GLN A 49 -8.54 -2.79 -17.15
CA GLN A 49 -9.61 -1.84 -17.50
C GLN A 49 -9.85 -0.83 -16.38
N LEU A 50 -9.94 -1.30 -15.13
CA LEU A 50 -10.20 -0.47 -13.95
C LEU A 50 -9.12 0.59 -13.74
N LEU A 51 -7.84 0.25 -14.02
CA LEU A 51 -6.70 1.17 -13.91
C LEU A 51 -6.36 1.86 -15.25
N GLY A 52 -7.10 1.63 -16.33
CA GLY A 52 -6.85 2.24 -17.64
C GLY A 52 -5.49 1.87 -18.23
N LYS A 53 -5.00 0.66 -17.96
CA LYS A 53 -3.75 0.12 -18.51
C LYS A 53 -4.02 -0.97 -19.54
N GLU A 54 -3.01 -1.29 -20.38
CA GLU A 54 -3.17 -2.24 -21.47
C GLU A 54 -3.26 -3.71 -21.01
N ALA A 55 -2.62 -4.03 -19.90
CA ALA A 55 -2.58 -5.39 -19.35
C ALA A 55 -2.31 -5.37 -17.84
N ALA A 56 -2.60 -6.50 -17.20
CA ALA A 56 -2.31 -6.73 -15.79
C ALA A 56 -1.70 -8.12 -15.56
N LEU A 57 -1.16 -8.32 -14.36
CA LEU A 57 -0.56 -9.56 -13.92
C LEU A 57 -0.90 -9.80 -12.45
N PHE A 58 -1.52 -10.93 -12.16
CA PHE A 58 -1.75 -11.39 -10.80
C PHE A 58 -0.45 -11.88 -10.15
N VAL A 59 -0.20 -11.46 -8.92
CA VAL A 59 0.93 -11.88 -8.07
C VAL A 59 0.45 -12.18 -6.65
N ILE A 60 1.21 -12.98 -5.91
CA ILE A 60 0.80 -13.48 -4.59
C ILE A 60 0.79 -12.38 -3.51
N SER A 61 1.63 -11.35 -3.64
CA SER A 61 1.73 -10.28 -2.64
C SER A 61 2.15 -8.95 -3.26
N GLY A 62 1.92 -7.83 -2.55
CA GLY A 62 2.39 -6.50 -2.95
C GLY A 62 3.92 -6.44 -3.06
N THR A 63 4.65 -7.03 -2.12
CA THR A 63 6.11 -7.12 -2.16
C THR A 63 6.61 -7.82 -3.42
N MET A 64 5.97 -8.93 -3.82
CA MET A 64 6.29 -9.57 -5.10
C MET A 64 5.93 -8.65 -6.27
N GLY A 65 4.83 -7.93 -6.22
CA GLY A 65 4.40 -6.99 -7.25
C GLY A 65 5.43 -5.89 -7.47
N ASN A 66 5.89 -5.26 -6.41
CA ASN A 66 6.93 -4.24 -6.47
C ASN A 66 8.25 -4.81 -7.00
N LEU A 67 8.71 -5.93 -6.46
CA LEU A 67 9.97 -6.54 -6.88
C LEU A 67 9.93 -6.99 -8.35
N VAL A 68 8.85 -7.61 -8.81
CA VAL A 68 8.66 -7.99 -10.22
C VAL A 68 8.66 -6.76 -11.13
N SER A 69 8.00 -5.68 -10.71
CA SER A 69 7.95 -4.42 -11.47
C SER A 69 9.34 -3.77 -11.58
N ILE A 70 10.07 -3.72 -10.47
CA ILE A 70 11.46 -3.22 -10.43
C ILE A 70 12.33 -4.03 -11.39
N LEU A 71 12.32 -5.36 -11.29
CA LEU A 71 13.09 -6.25 -12.17
C LEU A 71 12.68 -6.16 -13.64
N ALA A 72 11.45 -5.75 -13.94
CA ALA A 72 10.98 -5.59 -15.32
C ALA A 72 11.39 -4.26 -15.94
N HIS A 73 11.56 -3.21 -15.13
CA HIS A 73 11.99 -1.88 -15.58
C HIS A 73 13.50 -1.70 -15.62
N THR A 74 14.24 -2.43 -14.79
CA THR A 74 15.65 -2.13 -14.52
C THR A 74 16.59 -3.29 -14.82
N ARG A 75 17.87 -3.00 -14.76
CA ARG A 75 18.98 -3.97 -14.78
C ARG A 75 19.89 -3.77 -13.57
N HIS A 76 20.60 -4.80 -13.18
CA HIS A 76 21.56 -4.73 -12.07
C HIS A 76 22.59 -3.60 -12.30
N GLY A 77 22.94 -2.91 -11.23
CA GLY A 77 23.88 -1.80 -11.23
C GLY A 77 23.26 -0.44 -11.53
N GLN A 78 21.98 -0.36 -11.86
CA GLN A 78 21.25 0.91 -11.94
C GLN A 78 20.86 1.42 -10.57
N GLU A 79 20.35 2.66 -10.53
CA GLU A 79 19.80 3.30 -9.34
C GLU A 79 18.30 3.46 -9.45
N ALA A 80 17.60 3.30 -8.33
CA ALA A 80 16.20 3.68 -8.19
C ALA A 80 16.05 4.85 -7.21
N ILE A 81 15.27 5.86 -7.62
CA ILE A 81 14.88 7.00 -6.76
C ILE A 81 13.55 6.67 -6.12
N LEU A 82 13.44 6.87 -4.80
CA LEU A 82 12.20 6.72 -4.04
C LEU A 82 12.18 7.64 -2.80
N GLU A 83 10.99 7.83 -2.24
CA GLU A 83 10.87 8.60 -1.01
C GLU A 83 11.61 7.89 0.14
N ARG A 84 12.20 8.67 1.04
CA ARG A 84 13.10 8.21 2.10
C ARG A 84 12.51 7.09 2.96
N ASP A 85 11.21 7.15 3.26
CA ASP A 85 10.51 6.24 4.14
C ASP A 85 9.55 5.30 3.36
N ALA A 86 9.75 5.15 2.03
CA ALA A 86 8.94 4.31 1.18
C ALA A 86 8.94 2.83 1.61
N HIS A 87 7.79 2.15 1.43
CA HIS A 87 7.58 0.75 1.77
C HIS A 87 8.59 -0.18 1.09
N ILE A 88 8.87 0.04 -0.19
CA ILE A 88 9.85 -0.72 -0.99
C ILE A 88 11.23 -0.75 -0.32
N PHE A 89 11.61 0.35 0.34
CA PHE A 89 12.91 0.45 1.00
C PHE A 89 12.92 -0.22 2.39
N TRP A 90 11.92 0.11 3.24
CA TRP A 90 11.98 -0.25 4.66
C TRP A 90 11.41 -1.63 4.99
N THR A 91 10.35 -2.07 4.30
CA THR A 91 9.55 -3.21 4.75
C THR A 91 9.62 -4.42 3.83
N GLU A 92 10.29 -4.31 2.68
CA GLU A 92 10.47 -5.41 1.72
C GLU A 92 11.84 -6.09 1.83
N VAL A 93 12.43 -6.02 3.03
CA VAL A 93 13.66 -6.76 3.43
C VAL A 93 14.79 -6.56 2.43
N ALA A 94 15.01 -5.31 1.99
CA ALA A 94 16.03 -4.92 0.99
C ALA A 94 15.92 -5.67 -0.35
N GLY A 95 14.75 -6.20 -0.72
CA GLY A 95 14.54 -6.95 -1.97
C GLY A 95 14.97 -6.18 -3.22
N ILE A 96 14.76 -4.86 -3.24
CA ILE A 96 15.19 -3.96 -4.32
C ILE A 96 16.72 -4.04 -4.56
N SER A 97 17.52 -4.18 -3.52
CA SER A 97 18.99 -4.29 -3.62
C SER A 97 19.44 -5.75 -3.71
N ALA A 98 18.92 -6.63 -2.82
CA ALA A 98 19.38 -8.01 -2.71
C ALA A 98 19.02 -8.86 -3.95
N VAL A 99 17.86 -8.63 -4.55
CA VAL A 99 17.36 -9.36 -5.71
C VAL A 99 17.37 -8.47 -6.96
N GLY A 100 16.94 -7.20 -6.82
CA GLY A 100 16.93 -6.21 -7.89
C GLY A 100 18.32 -5.75 -8.31
N GLY A 101 19.31 -5.84 -7.42
CA GLY A 101 20.69 -5.41 -7.69
C GLY A 101 20.82 -3.91 -7.88
N LEU A 102 19.91 -3.12 -7.31
CA LEU A 102 19.89 -1.67 -7.48
C LEU A 102 20.55 -0.94 -6.32
N LEU A 103 21.19 0.17 -6.64
CA LEU A 103 21.47 1.22 -5.68
C LEU A 103 20.18 1.97 -5.39
N VAL A 104 19.95 2.33 -4.12
CA VAL A 104 18.76 3.10 -3.72
C VAL A 104 19.14 4.53 -3.39
N ASN A 105 18.54 5.48 -4.09
CA ASN A 105 18.67 6.92 -3.84
C ASN A 105 17.39 7.44 -3.19
N ARG A 106 17.49 7.79 -1.89
CA ARG A 106 16.35 8.21 -1.08
C ARG A 106 16.22 9.73 -1.08
N VAL A 107 15.09 10.22 -1.56
CA VAL A 107 14.73 11.63 -1.57
C VAL A 107 13.80 11.93 -0.39
N ALA A 108 14.06 13.00 0.32
CA ALA A 108 13.19 13.44 1.42
C ALA A 108 11.84 13.92 0.87
N GLY A 109 10.75 13.45 1.48
CA GLY A 109 9.40 13.91 1.19
C GLY A 109 8.80 14.70 2.34
N THR A 110 7.82 15.55 2.05
CA THR A 110 6.93 16.13 3.05
C THR A 110 5.65 15.31 3.05
N ASP A 111 5.32 14.71 4.19
CA ASP A 111 4.19 13.78 4.31
C ASP A 111 4.22 12.65 3.25
N GLY A 112 5.43 12.16 2.91
CA GLY A 112 5.65 11.11 1.91
C GLY A 112 5.65 11.59 0.45
N ILE A 113 5.55 12.90 0.20
CA ILE A 113 5.47 13.50 -1.13
C ILE A 113 6.81 14.14 -1.47
N MET A 114 7.50 13.63 -2.50
CA MET A 114 8.75 14.19 -3.01
C MET A 114 8.49 15.43 -3.88
N ALA A 115 9.25 16.50 -3.69
CA ALA A 115 9.17 17.65 -4.59
C ALA A 115 9.79 17.30 -5.96
N PRO A 116 9.16 17.71 -7.09
CA PRO A 116 9.70 17.40 -8.43
C PRO A 116 11.13 17.88 -8.66
N GLY A 117 11.50 19.03 -8.09
CA GLY A 117 12.86 19.58 -8.15
C GLY A 117 13.89 18.71 -7.43
N ASP A 118 13.51 18.12 -6.28
CA ASP A 118 14.40 17.22 -5.53
C ASP A 118 14.56 15.88 -6.26
N VAL A 119 13.50 15.37 -6.90
CA VAL A 119 13.57 14.18 -7.76
C VAL A 119 14.49 14.46 -8.94
N GLU A 120 14.36 15.60 -9.62
CA GLU A 120 15.21 15.96 -10.76
C GLU A 120 16.68 16.10 -10.35
N ALA A 121 16.96 16.74 -9.21
CA ALA A 121 18.32 16.87 -8.68
C ALA A 121 18.96 15.52 -8.29
N ALA A 122 18.14 14.51 -7.94
CA ALA A 122 18.59 13.17 -7.60
C ALA A 122 18.93 12.31 -8.83
N ILE A 123 18.46 12.68 -10.03
CA ILE A 123 18.67 11.89 -11.27
C ILE A 123 20.16 11.90 -11.65
N ARG A 124 20.69 10.72 -11.87
CA ARG A 124 22.04 10.50 -12.38
C ARG A 124 22.02 10.03 -13.82
N ILE A 125 22.77 10.75 -14.65
CA ILE A 125 22.99 10.38 -16.04
C ILE A 125 24.16 9.39 -16.10
N ALA A 126 24.06 8.38 -16.96
CA ALA A 126 25.13 7.41 -17.16
C ALA A 126 26.48 8.10 -17.50
N LYS A 127 27.47 7.89 -16.64
CA LYS A 127 28.85 8.33 -16.80
C LYS A 127 29.79 7.23 -16.31
N LEU A 128 31.06 7.27 -16.70
CA LEU A 128 32.03 6.26 -16.33
C LEU A 128 32.05 5.93 -14.81
N HIS A 129 31.84 6.92 -13.98
CA HIS A 129 31.97 6.78 -12.51
C HIS A 129 30.64 6.79 -11.75
N PHE A 130 29.48 6.83 -12.45
CA PHE A 130 28.16 6.92 -11.79
C PHE A 130 27.20 5.88 -12.35
N PRO A 131 26.42 5.21 -11.49
CA PRO A 131 25.28 4.43 -11.95
C PRO A 131 24.24 5.38 -12.56
N GLU A 132 23.55 4.92 -13.58
CA GLU A 132 22.41 5.68 -14.13
C GLU A 132 21.14 5.42 -13.30
N THR A 133 20.30 6.42 -13.17
CA THR A 133 18.95 6.24 -12.62
C THR A 133 18.10 5.48 -13.64
N GLY A 134 17.61 4.32 -13.24
CA GLY A 134 16.79 3.44 -14.07
C GLY A 134 15.30 3.41 -13.72
N LEU A 135 14.92 3.95 -12.57
CA LEU A 135 13.53 3.91 -12.10
C LEU A 135 13.25 5.02 -11.07
N ILE A 136 12.06 5.59 -11.12
CA ILE A 136 11.49 6.40 -10.03
C ILE A 136 10.31 5.64 -9.46
N CYS A 137 10.29 5.42 -8.12
CA CYS A 137 9.20 4.76 -7.42
C CYS A 137 8.41 5.78 -6.59
N LEU A 138 7.10 5.80 -6.77
CA LEU A 138 6.15 6.55 -5.95
C LEU A 138 5.37 5.58 -5.06
N GLU A 139 4.83 6.08 -3.93
CA GLU A 139 3.96 5.30 -3.07
C GLU A 139 2.68 6.10 -2.77
N ASN A 140 1.51 5.58 -3.15
CA ASN A 140 0.22 6.23 -2.93
C ASN A 140 -0.87 5.19 -2.59
N THR A 141 -1.42 5.19 -1.36
CA THR A 141 -1.17 6.13 -0.26
C THR A 141 0.14 5.80 0.45
N HIS A 142 0.84 6.81 1.00
CA HIS A 142 2.13 6.62 1.63
C HIS A 142 1.98 6.04 3.06
N ASN A 143 2.42 4.80 3.27
CA ASN A 143 2.16 4.04 4.49
C ASN A 143 2.84 4.66 5.74
N MET A 144 4.12 5.00 5.64
CA MET A 144 4.89 5.52 6.77
C MET A 144 4.49 6.97 7.11
N ALA A 145 3.96 7.72 6.16
CA ALA A 145 3.45 9.08 6.38
C ALA A 145 2.02 9.11 6.96
N GLY A 146 1.38 7.95 7.17
CA GLY A 146 0.04 7.89 7.76
C GLY A 146 -1.09 7.79 6.74
N GLY A 147 -0.81 7.20 5.58
CA GLY A 147 -1.82 7.05 4.51
C GLY A 147 -2.11 8.35 3.77
N THR A 148 -1.17 9.28 3.77
CA THR A 148 -1.25 10.53 3.00
C THR A 148 -1.32 10.26 1.51
N VAL A 149 -1.95 11.18 0.79
CA VAL A 149 -2.32 11.00 -0.61
C VAL A 149 -1.57 11.99 -1.49
N TRP A 150 -0.88 11.48 -2.51
CA TRP A 150 -0.42 12.31 -3.62
C TRP A 150 -1.61 12.72 -4.48
N SER A 151 -1.78 13.98 -4.76
CA SER A 151 -2.72 14.43 -5.79
C SER A 151 -2.27 14.01 -7.19
N VAL A 152 -3.20 13.90 -8.13
CA VAL A 152 -2.89 13.62 -9.54
C VAL A 152 -1.89 14.64 -10.10
N ALA A 153 -2.06 15.93 -9.75
CA ALA A 153 -1.16 16.99 -10.20
C ALA A 153 0.29 16.85 -9.67
N GLN A 154 0.45 16.46 -8.41
CA GLN A 154 1.79 16.21 -7.85
C GLN A 154 2.47 15.02 -8.53
N MET A 155 1.74 13.93 -8.77
CA MET A 155 2.27 12.77 -9.49
C MET A 155 2.62 13.14 -10.94
N ALA A 156 1.75 13.90 -11.64
CA ALA A 156 2.00 14.38 -12.99
C ALA A 156 3.28 15.24 -13.08
N ALA A 157 3.55 16.06 -12.08
CA ALA A 157 4.77 16.88 -12.03
C ALA A 157 6.04 16.02 -11.94
N VAL A 158 6.03 14.95 -11.14
CA VAL A 158 7.15 13.99 -11.10
C VAL A 158 7.24 13.19 -12.39
N LYS A 159 6.10 12.77 -12.95
CA LYS A 159 6.07 12.07 -14.24
C LYS A 159 6.69 12.91 -15.36
N ALA A 160 6.39 14.21 -15.42
CA ALA A 160 6.99 15.13 -16.40
C ALA A 160 8.52 15.26 -16.23
N VAL A 161 9.04 15.21 -14.99
CA VAL A 161 10.50 15.11 -14.75
C VAL A 161 11.05 13.81 -15.33
N ALA A 162 10.42 12.68 -15.00
CA ALA A 162 10.86 11.36 -15.46
C ALA A 162 10.88 11.26 -16.99
N GLU A 163 9.87 11.78 -17.67
CA GLU A 163 9.75 11.79 -19.13
C GLU A 163 10.86 12.58 -19.81
N ARG A 164 11.26 13.74 -19.29
CA ARG A 164 12.39 14.52 -19.82
C ARG A 164 13.71 13.74 -19.82
N HIS A 165 13.84 12.78 -18.90
CA HIS A 165 15.05 11.97 -18.74
C HIS A 165 14.87 10.53 -19.27
N GLY A 166 13.72 10.18 -19.82
CA GLY A 166 13.44 8.84 -20.34
C GLY A 166 13.41 7.75 -19.26
N ILE A 167 13.09 8.11 -18.00
CA ILE A 167 13.09 7.22 -16.86
C ILE A 167 11.65 6.76 -16.58
N PRO A 168 11.38 5.46 -16.46
CA PRO A 168 10.06 4.98 -16.10
C PRO A 168 9.69 5.33 -14.65
N VAL A 169 8.37 5.44 -14.40
CA VAL A 169 7.80 5.65 -13.06
C VAL A 169 6.98 4.42 -12.67
N HIS A 170 7.30 3.82 -11.52
CA HIS A 170 6.53 2.75 -10.90
C HIS A 170 5.77 3.28 -9.69
N LEU A 171 4.50 2.89 -9.54
CA LEU A 171 3.69 3.20 -8.36
C LEU A 171 3.52 1.96 -7.47
N ASP A 172 4.05 2.02 -6.25
CA ASP A 172 3.50 1.23 -5.16
C ASP A 172 2.13 1.83 -4.79
N GLY A 173 1.12 1.27 -5.39
CA GLY A 173 -0.28 1.61 -5.18
C GLY A 173 -0.98 0.61 -4.28
N ALA A 174 -0.29 0.04 -3.28
CA ALA A 174 -0.86 -0.98 -2.40
C ALA A 174 -2.25 -0.61 -1.86
N ARG A 175 -2.53 0.71 -1.74
CA ARG A 175 -3.83 1.27 -1.37
C ARG A 175 -4.31 2.35 -2.36
N ILE A 176 -4.10 2.15 -3.65
CA ILE A 176 -4.49 3.13 -4.69
C ILE A 176 -5.99 3.47 -4.65
N PHE A 177 -6.83 2.50 -4.29
CA PHE A 177 -8.27 2.75 -4.17
C PHE A 177 -8.63 3.62 -2.98
N ASN A 178 -7.87 3.55 -1.87
CA ASN A 178 -8.00 4.51 -0.78
C ASN A 178 -7.62 5.92 -1.27
N ALA A 179 -6.55 6.06 -2.05
CA ALA A 179 -6.18 7.35 -2.65
C ALA A 179 -7.28 7.87 -3.59
N ALA A 180 -7.82 7.00 -4.47
CA ALA A 180 -8.88 7.36 -5.40
C ALA A 180 -10.15 7.85 -4.69
N VAL A 181 -10.60 7.12 -3.65
CA VAL A 181 -11.75 7.50 -2.82
C VAL A 181 -11.50 8.82 -2.08
N ALA A 182 -10.31 9.02 -1.51
CA ALA A 182 -9.97 10.25 -0.80
C ALA A 182 -9.91 11.47 -1.73
N LEU A 183 -9.44 11.29 -2.96
CA LEU A 183 -9.38 12.36 -3.98
C LEU A 183 -10.71 12.59 -4.72
N GLY A 184 -11.66 11.65 -4.63
CA GLY A 184 -12.90 11.69 -5.40
C GLY A 184 -12.66 11.51 -6.92
N VAL A 185 -11.62 10.78 -7.33
CA VAL A 185 -11.27 10.54 -8.73
C VAL A 185 -11.21 9.04 -9.05
N PRO A 186 -11.45 8.63 -10.29
CA PRO A 186 -11.22 7.24 -10.70
C PRO A 186 -9.74 6.85 -10.54
N ALA A 187 -9.47 5.64 -10.04
CA ALA A 187 -8.11 5.16 -9.83
C ALA A 187 -7.24 5.17 -11.10
N LYS A 188 -7.86 5.09 -12.29
CA LYS A 188 -7.17 5.22 -13.59
C LYS A 188 -6.49 6.57 -13.78
N GLU A 189 -6.98 7.66 -13.19
CA GLU A 189 -6.34 8.98 -13.28
C GLU A 189 -5.03 9.03 -12.49
N ILE A 190 -4.99 8.36 -11.35
CA ILE A 190 -3.76 8.17 -10.57
C ILE A 190 -2.79 7.28 -11.33
N ALA A 191 -3.24 6.12 -11.80
CA ALA A 191 -2.42 5.18 -12.55
C ALA A 191 -1.87 5.77 -13.87
N ALA A 192 -2.60 6.68 -14.52
CA ALA A 192 -2.17 7.36 -15.74
C ALA A 192 -0.86 8.15 -15.56
N GLN A 193 -0.53 8.55 -14.33
CA GLN A 193 0.70 9.30 -14.02
C GLN A 193 1.93 8.39 -13.85
N THR A 194 1.85 7.11 -14.20
CA THR A 194 2.94 6.15 -14.02
C THR A 194 3.01 5.15 -15.17
N ASP A 195 4.15 4.52 -15.38
CA ASP A 195 4.33 3.50 -16.44
C ASP A 195 3.82 2.13 -15.98
N SER A 196 3.96 1.85 -14.69
CA SER A 196 3.39 0.66 -14.06
C SER A 196 2.91 0.98 -12.65
N ALA A 197 1.96 0.20 -12.17
CA ALA A 197 1.50 0.30 -10.79
C ALA A 197 1.21 -1.11 -10.22
N THR A 198 1.34 -1.24 -8.90
CA THR A 198 0.82 -2.39 -8.16
C THR A 198 -0.34 -1.95 -7.27
N PHE A 199 -1.28 -2.87 -7.00
CA PHE A 199 -2.24 -2.68 -5.92
C PHE A 199 -2.54 -4.00 -5.19
N CYS A 200 -2.86 -3.91 -3.90
CA CYS A 200 -3.16 -5.08 -3.08
C CYS A 200 -4.66 -5.40 -3.08
N LEU A 201 -4.96 -6.69 -3.24
CA LEU A 201 -6.29 -7.25 -3.02
C LEU A 201 -6.51 -7.60 -1.54
N SER A 202 -5.43 -7.93 -0.84
CA SER A 202 -5.40 -8.51 0.52
C SER A 202 -5.24 -7.48 1.65
N LYS A 203 -5.78 -6.27 1.48
CA LYS A 203 -5.82 -5.21 2.48
C LYS A 203 -7.28 -4.75 2.67
N GLY A 204 -7.58 -3.47 2.57
CA GLY A 204 -8.94 -2.94 2.70
C GLY A 204 -9.97 -3.59 1.78
N LEU A 205 -9.55 -4.19 0.65
CA LEU A 205 -10.42 -4.94 -0.26
C LEU A 205 -10.75 -6.35 0.22
N SER A 206 -10.11 -6.85 1.27
CA SER A 206 -10.44 -8.08 2.00
C SER A 206 -10.29 -9.42 1.26
N ALA A 207 -9.66 -9.46 0.10
CA ALA A 207 -9.28 -10.76 -0.48
C ALA A 207 -8.20 -11.43 0.38
N PRO A 208 -8.17 -12.77 0.46
CA PRO A 208 -7.25 -13.46 1.38
C PRO A 208 -5.79 -13.37 0.94
N VAL A 209 -5.53 -13.24 -0.35
CA VAL A 209 -4.19 -13.25 -0.96
C VAL A 209 -4.21 -12.44 -2.24
N GLY A 210 -3.08 -11.83 -2.57
CA GLY A 210 -2.79 -11.35 -3.89
C GLY A 210 -2.70 -9.85 -4.03
N SER A 211 -2.07 -9.51 -5.13
CA SER A 211 -1.92 -8.15 -5.66
C SER A 211 -1.92 -8.19 -7.18
N ILE A 212 -2.09 -7.06 -7.79
CA ILE A 212 -2.09 -6.91 -9.25
C ILE A 212 -0.99 -5.93 -9.64
N ILE A 213 -0.25 -6.26 -10.68
CA ILE A 213 0.62 -5.34 -11.42
C ILE A 213 -0.14 -4.92 -12.67
N VAL A 214 -0.11 -3.64 -13.02
CA VAL A 214 -0.67 -3.11 -14.27
C VAL A 214 0.37 -2.31 -15.05
N GLY A 215 0.28 -2.32 -16.38
CA GLY A 215 1.18 -1.58 -17.25
C GLY A 215 0.88 -1.82 -18.74
N THR A 216 1.87 -1.53 -19.60
CA THR A 216 1.77 -1.87 -21.03
C THR A 216 1.85 -3.39 -21.24
N LYS A 217 1.33 -3.90 -22.35
CA LYS A 217 1.46 -5.32 -22.72
C LYS A 217 2.93 -5.77 -22.74
N LYS A 218 3.81 -4.96 -23.34
CA LYS A 218 5.25 -5.24 -23.38
C LYS A 218 5.86 -5.37 -22.00
N PHE A 219 5.53 -4.45 -21.09
CA PHE A 219 6.00 -4.51 -19.70
C PHE A 219 5.50 -5.77 -18.98
N ILE A 220 4.19 -6.09 -19.11
CA ILE A 220 3.60 -7.26 -18.48
C ILE A 220 4.20 -8.58 -18.99
N GLU A 221 4.57 -8.69 -20.27
CA GLU A 221 5.27 -9.86 -20.79
C GLU A 221 6.65 -10.07 -20.12
N VAL A 222 7.39 -8.98 -19.86
CA VAL A 222 8.63 -9.06 -19.09
C VAL A 222 8.36 -9.41 -17.64
N ALA A 223 7.36 -8.77 -17.02
CA ALA A 223 6.95 -9.01 -15.65
C ALA A 223 6.53 -10.49 -15.41
N LYS A 224 5.82 -11.11 -16.35
CA LYS A 224 5.49 -12.56 -16.31
C LYS A 224 6.73 -13.44 -16.16
N LYS A 225 7.79 -13.15 -16.90
CA LYS A 225 9.05 -13.91 -16.81
C LYS A 225 9.74 -13.69 -15.45
N LYS A 226 9.67 -12.46 -14.92
CA LYS A 226 10.22 -12.13 -13.61
C LYS A 226 9.41 -12.80 -12.48
N ARG A 227 8.09 -12.81 -12.59
CA ARG A 227 7.20 -13.56 -11.68
C ARG A 227 7.57 -15.04 -11.65
N GLN A 228 7.73 -15.67 -12.83
CA GLN A 228 8.12 -17.07 -12.94
C GLN A 228 9.49 -17.32 -12.29
N MET A 229 10.47 -16.46 -12.54
CA MET A 229 11.81 -16.57 -11.96
C MET A 229 11.80 -16.53 -10.43
N LEU A 230 10.90 -15.73 -9.84
CA LEU A 230 10.70 -15.62 -8.40
C LEU A 230 9.79 -16.71 -7.80
N GLY A 231 9.35 -17.70 -8.61
CA GLY A 231 8.48 -18.78 -8.15
C GLY A 231 7.02 -18.38 -7.96
N GLY A 232 6.58 -17.24 -8.52
CA GLY A 232 5.25 -16.66 -8.31
C GLY A 232 4.19 -17.12 -9.30
N THR A 233 4.50 -17.99 -10.27
CA THR A 233 3.49 -18.57 -11.18
C THR A 233 2.72 -19.67 -10.47
N THR A 234 1.42 -19.51 -10.41
CA THR A 234 0.51 -20.51 -9.84
C THR A 234 0.13 -21.58 -10.86
N ARG A 235 -0.58 -22.62 -10.41
CA ARG A 235 -1.29 -23.55 -11.28
C ARG A 235 -2.76 -23.16 -11.36
N GLN A 236 -3.59 -23.66 -10.48
CA GLN A 236 -5.02 -23.32 -10.38
C GLN A 236 -5.20 -22.04 -9.52
N GLY A 237 -4.60 -20.93 -9.95
CA GLY A 237 -4.67 -19.64 -9.26
C GLY A 237 -6.07 -19.05 -9.19
N GLY A 238 -6.96 -19.50 -10.05
CA GLY A 238 -8.36 -19.07 -10.10
C GLY A 238 -9.11 -19.21 -8.78
N VAL A 239 -8.75 -20.19 -7.94
CA VAL A 239 -9.33 -20.34 -6.60
C VAL A 239 -9.12 -19.05 -5.78
N ILE A 240 -7.95 -18.47 -5.83
CA ILE A 240 -7.64 -17.23 -5.09
C ILE A 240 -8.12 -15.99 -5.88
N ALA A 241 -7.94 -15.98 -7.20
CA ALA A 241 -8.31 -14.88 -8.07
C ALA A 241 -9.82 -14.58 -8.04
N ALA A 242 -10.66 -15.59 -7.81
CA ALA A 242 -12.10 -15.41 -7.65
C ALA A 242 -12.45 -14.45 -6.50
N ALA A 243 -11.78 -14.56 -5.35
CA ALA A 243 -11.94 -13.59 -4.27
C ALA A 243 -11.45 -12.19 -4.68
N GLY A 244 -10.37 -12.11 -5.47
CA GLY A 244 -9.88 -10.86 -6.03
C GLY A 244 -10.89 -10.18 -6.95
N LEU A 245 -11.63 -10.93 -7.78
CA LEU A 245 -12.70 -10.39 -8.62
C LEU A 245 -13.84 -9.80 -7.79
N VAL A 246 -14.30 -10.48 -6.76
CA VAL A 246 -15.29 -9.93 -5.82
C VAL A 246 -14.74 -8.66 -5.18
N ALA A 247 -13.49 -8.68 -4.71
CA ALA A 247 -12.83 -7.56 -4.07
C ALA A 247 -12.84 -6.29 -4.93
N VAL A 248 -12.41 -6.39 -6.19
CA VAL A 248 -12.35 -5.21 -7.08
C VAL A 248 -13.72 -4.74 -7.58
N ARG A 249 -14.75 -5.61 -7.52
CA ARG A 249 -16.11 -5.28 -7.96
C ARG A 249 -16.96 -4.66 -6.85
N THR A 250 -16.74 -5.06 -5.58
CA THR A 250 -17.70 -4.76 -4.52
C THR A 250 -17.10 -4.02 -3.32
N MET A 251 -15.77 -4.02 -3.15
CA MET A 251 -15.15 -3.53 -1.92
C MET A 251 -14.54 -2.12 -2.02
N ILE A 252 -14.46 -1.53 -3.22
CA ILE A 252 -13.77 -0.25 -3.42
C ILE A 252 -14.53 0.91 -2.77
N GLU A 253 -15.83 1.03 -3.05
CA GLU A 253 -16.64 2.17 -2.59
C GLU A 253 -16.76 2.23 -1.07
N ARG A 254 -16.83 1.05 -0.41
CA ARG A 254 -16.90 0.97 1.04
C ARG A 254 -15.66 1.48 1.78
N LEU A 255 -14.51 1.67 1.09
CA LEU A 255 -13.32 2.25 1.71
C LEU A 255 -13.59 3.65 2.29
N ALA A 256 -14.60 4.36 1.80
CA ALA A 256 -15.05 5.62 2.39
C ALA A 256 -15.49 5.48 3.86
N GLU A 257 -16.08 4.33 4.23
CA GLU A 257 -16.45 4.03 5.61
C GLU A 257 -15.21 3.92 6.51
N ASP A 258 -14.16 3.26 6.01
CA ASP A 258 -12.90 3.13 6.75
C ASP A 258 -12.25 4.50 6.96
N HIS A 259 -12.30 5.39 5.97
CA HIS A 259 -11.80 6.76 6.10
C HIS A 259 -12.59 7.57 7.12
N ALA A 260 -13.92 7.47 7.11
CA ALA A 260 -14.77 8.15 8.08
C ALA A 260 -14.49 7.68 9.51
N LEU A 261 -14.27 6.37 9.71
CA LEU A 261 -13.91 5.80 11.01
C LEU A 261 -12.52 6.24 11.47
N ALA A 262 -11.54 6.32 10.57
CA ALA A 262 -10.20 6.85 10.88
C ALA A 262 -10.27 8.31 11.32
N ARG A 263 -11.03 9.12 10.60
CA ARG A 263 -11.25 10.53 10.95
C ARG A 263 -11.92 10.65 12.33
N ALA A 264 -12.96 9.89 12.58
CA ALA A 264 -13.66 9.88 13.86
C ALA A 264 -12.74 9.43 15.02
N LEU A 265 -11.87 8.42 14.79
CA LEU A 265 -10.88 7.99 15.77
C LEU A 265 -9.88 9.12 16.09
N ALA A 266 -9.31 9.73 15.07
CA ALA A 266 -8.34 10.82 15.23
C ALA A 266 -8.93 12.01 16.01
N GLU A 267 -10.17 12.38 15.74
CA GLU A 267 -10.88 13.45 16.44
C GLU A 267 -11.12 13.13 17.94
N ARG A 268 -11.29 11.83 18.29
CA ARG A 268 -11.41 11.39 19.68
C ARG A 268 -10.08 11.28 20.39
N LEU A 269 -9.02 10.91 19.68
CA LEU A 269 -7.68 10.80 20.25
C LEU A 269 -7.02 12.16 20.48
N ARG A 270 -7.29 13.14 19.61
CA ARG A 270 -6.66 14.46 19.64
C ARG A 270 -6.79 15.22 20.97
N PRO A 271 -7.95 15.22 21.69
CA PRO A 271 -8.09 15.95 22.94
C PRO A 271 -7.45 15.26 24.15
N ILE A 272 -6.93 14.02 24.00
CA ILE A 272 -6.35 13.27 25.12
C ILE A 272 -4.98 13.90 25.45
N PRO A 273 -4.75 14.32 26.72
CA PRO A 273 -3.47 14.88 27.13
C PRO A 273 -2.30 13.92 26.87
N GLY A 274 -1.18 14.45 26.43
CA GLY A 274 0.03 13.67 26.10
C GLY A 274 0.02 13.06 24.71
N LEU A 275 -1.07 13.16 23.94
CA LEU A 275 -1.15 12.75 22.56
C LEU A 275 -1.03 13.95 21.60
N ASP A 276 -0.37 13.73 20.45
CA ASP A 276 -0.39 14.67 19.33
C ASP A 276 -0.90 13.93 18.07
N VAL A 277 -1.99 14.45 17.50
CA VAL A 277 -2.66 13.92 16.30
C VAL A 277 -2.84 15.05 15.29
N ASP A 278 -2.09 14.98 14.20
CA ASP A 278 -2.26 15.92 13.09
C ASP A 278 -3.40 15.48 12.16
N LEU A 279 -4.54 16.14 12.31
CA LEU A 279 -5.73 15.84 11.50
C LEU A 279 -5.55 16.11 10.00
N ARG A 280 -4.52 16.87 9.57
CA ARG A 280 -4.23 17.13 8.16
C ARG A 280 -3.71 15.87 7.46
N THR A 281 -3.00 15.01 8.17
CA THR A 281 -2.44 13.76 7.65
C THR A 281 -3.43 12.59 7.68
N VAL A 282 -4.57 12.74 8.35
CA VAL A 282 -5.64 11.72 8.39
C VAL A 282 -6.51 11.87 7.15
N GLN A 283 -6.02 11.35 6.05
CA GLN A 283 -6.63 11.49 4.72
C GLN A 283 -7.33 10.20 4.25
N THR A 284 -6.96 9.07 4.84
CA THR A 284 -7.50 7.75 4.49
C THR A 284 -7.76 6.93 5.75
N ASN A 285 -7.49 5.63 5.73
CA ASN A 285 -7.78 4.71 6.82
C ASN A 285 -6.65 4.56 7.86
N ILE A 286 -5.64 5.43 7.83
CA ILE A 286 -4.51 5.39 8.77
C ILE A 286 -4.51 6.64 9.66
N VAL A 287 -4.34 6.42 10.97
CA VAL A 287 -4.14 7.47 11.96
C VAL A 287 -2.79 7.28 12.63
N ARG A 288 -1.97 8.31 12.65
CA ARG A 288 -0.72 8.36 13.44
C ARG A 288 -0.95 9.19 14.69
N THR A 289 -0.50 8.68 15.81
CA THR A 289 -0.62 9.36 17.11
C THR A 289 0.74 9.39 17.77
N LYS A 290 1.33 10.57 17.95
CA LYS A 290 2.52 10.70 18.77
C LYS A 290 2.14 10.62 20.23
N VAL A 291 2.95 9.89 21.00
CA VAL A 291 2.75 9.61 22.42
C VAL A 291 3.89 10.16 23.28
N SER A 292 4.75 11.00 22.71
CA SER A 292 5.92 11.58 23.41
C SER A 292 5.53 12.35 24.67
N GLY A 293 4.35 12.95 24.71
CA GLY A 293 3.82 13.63 25.90
C GLY A 293 3.47 12.70 27.06
N LEU A 294 3.40 11.37 26.84
CA LEU A 294 3.13 10.38 27.90
C LEU A 294 4.42 9.92 28.65
N GLY A 295 5.58 10.39 28.26
CA GLY A 295 6.85 10.08 28.92
C GLY A 295 7.34 8.62 28.77
N VAL A 296 6.68 7.80 27.94
CA VAL A 296 7.06 6.40 27.71
C VAL A 296 7.09 6.10 26.20
N PRO A 297 7.87 5.09 25.76
CA PRO A 297 7.91 4.68 24.34
C PRO A 297 6.55 4.18 23.84
N ALA A 298 6.27 4.37 22.55
CA ALA A 298 5.03 3.90 21.90
C ALA A 298 4.82 2.39 22.07
N ALA A 299 5.88 1.58 22.11
CA ALA A 299 5.81 0.15 22.37
C ALA A 299 5.17 -0.15 23.75
N LYS A 300 5.49 0.65 24.78
CA LYS A 300 4.88 0.49 26.12
C LYS A 300 3.40 0.87 26.11
N VAL A 301 3.03 1.93 25.42
CA VAL A 301 1.63 2.33 25.26
C VAL A 301 0.85 1.23 24.52
N ALA A 302 1.41 0.68 23.44
CA ALA A 302 0.78 -0.42 22.68
C ALA A 302 0.59 -1.69 23.55
N GLU A 303 1.57 -2.01 24.42
CA GLU A 303 1.44 -3.11 25.38
C GLU A 303 0.27 -2.88 26.38
N LEU A 304 0.18 -1.68 26.95
CA LEU A 304 -0.90 -1.34 27.90
C LEU A 304 -2.29 -1.35 27.24
N LEU A 305 -2.38 -0.92 25.99
CA LEU A 305 -3.60 -1.03 25.19
C LEU A 305 -3.97 -2.49 24.92
N ALA A 306 -2.99 -3.33 24.55
CA ALA A 306 -3.22 -4.76 24.29
C ALA A 306 -3.71 -5.52 25.53
N GLN A 307 -3.23 -5.18 26.74
CA GLN A 307 -3.74 -5.70 28.02
C GLN A 307 -5.23 -5.38 28.23
N ARG A 308 -5.75 -4.35 27.53
CA ARG A 308 -7.14 -3.90 27.55
C ARG A 308 -7.90 -4.23 26.27
N ASN A 309 -7.40 -5.23 25.53
CA ASN A 309 -8.01 -5.75 24.31
C ASN A 309 -8.05 -4.76 23.13
N VAL A 310 -7.22 -3.70 23.14
CA VAL A 310 -7.03 -2.75 22.01
C VAL A 310 -5.66 -2.97 21.41
N TYR A 311 -5.61 -3.34 20.14
CA TYR A 311 -4.36 -3.70 19.44
C TYR A 311 -4.01 -2.65 18.41
N VAL A 312 -2.81 -2.09 18.51
CA VAL A 312 -2.25 -1.08 17.61
C VAL A 312 -0.79 -1.38 17.32
N LEU A 313 -0.19 -0.74 16.33
CA LEU A 313 1.25 -0.87 16.05
C LEU A 313 2.03 0.32 16.62
N ALA A 314 3.10 0.03 17.37
CA ALA A 314 4.15 1.00 17.60
C ALA A 314 5.00 1.09 16.32
N GLN A 315 4.78 2.14 15.53
CA GLN A 315 5.43 2.31 14.23
C GLN A 315 6.82 2.92 14.35
N GLN A 316 6.99 3.83 15.31
CA GLN A 316 8.26 4.48 15.66
C GLN A 316 8.38 4.55 17.19
N ALA A 317 9.51 5.00 17.68
CA ALA A 317 9.77 5.05 19.12
C ALA A 317 8.69 5.82 19.91
N ASP A 318 8.12 6.86 19.31
CA ASP A 318 7.13 7.74 19.91
C ASP A 318 5.76 7.75 19.19
N THR A 319 5.55 6.90 18.18
CA THR A 319 4.38 6.98 17.31
C THR A 319 3.63 5.66 17.25
N LEU A 320 2.34 5.69 17.61
CA LEU A 320 1.38 4.63 17.34
C LEU A 320 0.76 4.82 15.96
N ARG A 321 0.49 3.71 15.27
CA ARG A 321 -0.27 3.66 14.03
C ARG A 321 -1.52 2.83 14.23
N TRP A 322 -2.67 3.43 13.92
CA TRP A 322 -3.98 2.82 13.93
C TRP A 322 -4.49 2.71 12.50
N LEU A 323 -5.08 1.59 12.15
CA LEU A 323 -5.78 1.41 10.88
C LEU A 323 -7.23 1.00 11.09
N THR A 324 -8.13 1.67 10.38
CA THR A 324 -9.52 1.25 10.27
C THR A 324 -9.73 0.37 9.04
N HIS A 325 -10.63 -0.55 9.14
CA HIS A 325 -10.97 -1.53 8.12
C HIS A 325 -12.38 -2.10 8.36
N ARG A 326 -12.92 -2.89 7.46
CA ARG A 326 -14.31 -3.35 7.49
C ARG A 326 -14.77 -4.06 8.77
N HIS A 327 -13.86 -4.54 9.60
CA HIS A 327 -14.21 -5.17 10.89
C HIS A 327 -14.21 -4.19 12.06
N VAL A 328 -13.88 -2.92 11.84
CA VAL A 328 -13.96 -1.85 12.83
C VAL A 328 -15.30 -1.14 12.69
N THR A 329 -16.00 -0.97 13.80
CA THR A 329 -17.27 -0.23 13.88
C THR A 329 -17.07 1.11 14.59
N LYS A 330 -18.08 1.97 14.53
CA LYS A 330 -18.10 3.22 15.31
C LYS A 330 -17.99 2.95 16.81
N ALA A 331 -18.66 1.91 17.31
CA ALA A 331 -18.58 1.52 18.72
C ALA A 331 -17.17 1.10 19.13
N ASP A 332 -16.44 0.41 18.23
CA ASP A 332 -15.04 0.01 18.47
C ASP A 332 -14.12 1.24 18.53
N VAL A 333 -14.34 2.23 17.66
CA VAL A 333 -13.63 3.52 17.67
C VAL A 333 -13.87 4.25 19.01
N ASP A 334 -15.12 4.33 19.46
CA ASP A 334 -15.48 4.97 20.72
C ASP A 334 -14.84 4.25 21.91
N ALA A 335 -14.90 2.92 21.94
CA ALA A 335 -14.30 2.09 22.99
C ALA A 335 -12.77 2.21 23.02
N ALA A 336 -12.12 2.18 21.86
CA ALA A 336 -10.67 2.32 21.77
C ALA A 336 -10.16 3.68 22.27
N ALA A 337 -10.88 4.76 21.96
CA ALA A 337 -10.54 6.09 22.45
C ALA A 337 -10.70 6.20 23.98
N VAL A 338 -11.75 5.60 24.57
CA VAL A 338 -11.92 5.54 26.02
C VAL A 338 -10.80 4.78 26.70
N VAL A 339 -10.38 3.64 26.13
CA VAL A 339 -9.25 2.85 26.65
C VAL A 339 -7.96 3.65 26.57
N MET A 340 -7.72 4.35 25.45
CA MET A 340 -6.52 5.18 25.28
C MET A 340 -6.48 6.32 26.31
N ALA A 341 -7.62 6.98 26.58
CA ALA A 341 -7.69 8.03 27.60
C ALA A 341 -7.30 7.52 29.00
N LYS A 342 -7.81 6.34 29.39
CA LYS A 342 -7.44 5.70 30.66
C LYS A 342 -5.95 5.36 30.74
N VAL A 343 -5.37 4.84 29.66
CA VAL A 343 -3.93 4.57 29.60
C VAL A 343 -3.12 5.87 29.74
N ALA A 344 -3.56 6.94 29.11
CA ALA A 344 -2.91 8.24 29.22
C ALA A 344 -3.00 8.81 30.66
N GLU A 345 -4.16 8.72 31.32
CA GLU A 345 -4.34 9.12 32.73
C GLU A 345 -3.40 8.34 33.67
N GLU A 346 -3.31 7.02 33.50
CA GLU A 346 -2.43 6.16 34.32
C GLU A 346 -0.94 6.48 34.14
N LEU A 347 -0.54 6.99 33.00
CA LEU A 347 0.86 7.37 32.70
C LEU A 347 1.21 8.78 33.15
N HIS A 348 0.20 9.63 33.38
CA HIS A 348 0.39 10.99 33.89
C HIS A 348 0.32 11.08 35.44
N GLY A 349 -0.30 10.09 36.11
CA GLY A 349 -0.43 10.01 37.57
C GLY A 349 0.75 9.34 38.20
#